data_05115c58a31d0c05896a11def58e9737
#
_entry.id   05115c58a31d0c05896a11def58e9737
#
_cell.length_a   1.000
_cell.length_b   1.000
_cell.length_c   1.000
_cell.angle_alpha   90.00
_cell.angle_beta   90.00
_cell.angle_gamma   90.00
#
_symmetry.space_group_name_H-M   'P 1'
#
loop_
_entity.id
_entity.type
_entity.pdbx_description
1 polymer ?
#
loop_
_entity_poly.entity_id
_entity_poly.type
_entity_poly.pdbx_seq_one_letter_code
_entity_poly.pdbx_strand_id
1 'polypeptide(L)'
;MEWAVDKPRTFGAVAPWLTLLAISLVVNYIDRGNLSLAAPIVKDELHLSAWQLGVLFSAFFWTYMALQFVMGWVVDRFEVNLVIAAGYLVWSLATAATGLVHGFTLLLLMRLLLGIGESVIFPACSKILARHVPEEYRGFANGSIIAGMKLGPALGTLGGGLLMEKYGWRPVFIGIGLVSLLWLPAWKIWMPQGKGVAKADVTAGPTMAGILRQRSFWGACTGHFCANYFLYVMVTWLPFYLVHERHLSIQSMAKTAALYYVVDAASAIVTGWFSDFWIRRGFSTTAVRKSAMAIGHTTAAIALAGCILAGPNTYLAWLLAAGVGSGMTGSGIYAFCQILAGPKAAGRWTGFQNGFANLAGVVAPALTGLVVNRIGNFQVALAITAAVSMGGAFAWVFAIGPLEQVTWANNPRGLPVTVEHSA
;
A
#
# COMPACT_ATOMS: atom_id res chain seq x y z
N MET A 1 -42.14 -15.98 -15.60
CA MET A 1 -40.93 -16.38 -14.87
C MET A 1 -40.38 -15.11 -14.22
N GLU A 2 -40.88 -14.84 -12.99
CA GLU A 2 -40.59 -13.60 -12.25
C GLU A 2 -39.10 -13.52 -11.92
N TRP A 3 -38.47 -12.43 -12.32
CA TRP A 3 -37.14 -12.07 -11.93
C TRP A 3 -37.19 -11.70 -10.44
N ALA A 4 -36.76 -12.60 -9.58
CA ALA A 4 -36.55 -12.27 -8.18
C ALA A 4 -35.47 -11.17 -8.12
N VAL A 5 -35.93 -9.94 -7.98
CA VAL A 5 -35.06 -8.80 -7.62
C VAL A 5 -34.54 -9.13 -6.24
N ASP A 6 -33.27 -9.50 -6.17
CA ASP A 6 -32.55 -9.73 -4.89
C ASP A 6 -32.75 -8.46 -4.05
N LYS A 7 -33.40 -8.59 -2.88
CA LYS A 7 -33.62 -7.46 -1.96
C LYS A 7 -32.27 -6.78 -1.69
N PRO A 8 -32.24 -5.44 -1.61
CA PRO A 8 -31.01 -4.74 -1.29
C PRO A 8 -30.44 -5.33 0.01
N ARG A 9 -29.21 -5.86 -0.08
CA ARG A 9 -28.56 -6.49 1.07
C ARG A 9 -28.36 -5.44 2.15
N THR A 10 -28.96 -5.64 3.31
CA THR A 10 -28.76 -4.76 4.46
C THR A 10 -27.30 -4.79 4.86
N PHE A 11 -26.81 -3.69 5.42
CA PHE A 11 -25.42 -3.60 5.90
C PHE A 11 -25.04 -4.75 6.84
N GLY A 12 -25.98 -5.25 7.65
CA GLY A 12 -25.78 -6.42 8.50
C GLY A 12 -25.38 -7.70 7.77
N ALA A 13 -25.83 -7.89 6.54
CA ALA A 13 -25.46 -9.07 5.72
C ALA A 13 -24.05 -8.92 5.09
N VAL A 14 -23.54 -7.69 4.96
CA VAL A 14 -22.23 -7.40 4.39
C VAL A 14 -21.14 -7.40 5.46
N ALA A 15 -21.45 -7.00 6.68
CA ALA A 15 -20.50 -6.77 7.75
C ALA A 15 -19.57 -7.97 8.06
N PRO A 16 -20.02 -9.24 8.17
CA PRO A 16 -19.13 -10.34 8.55
C PRO A 16 -17.98 -10.56 7.56
N TRP A 17 -18.29 -10.70 6.27
CA TRP A 17 -17.24 -10.95 5.28
C TRP A 17 -16.42 -9.69 4.95
N LEU A 18 -16.99 -8.48 5.10
CA LEU A 18 -16.24 -7.24 4.97
C LEU A 18 -15.20 -7.11 6.11
N THR A 19 -15.57 -7.49 7.33
CA THR A 19 -14.64 -7.57 8.47
C THR A 19 -13.53 -8.56 8.18
N LEU A 20 -13.83 -9.74 7.62
CA LEU A 20 -12.81 -10.71 7.24
C LEU A 20 -11.87 -10.17 6.16
N LEU A 21 -12.38 -9.43 5.17
CA LEU A 21 -11.53 -8.76 4.18
C LEU A 21 -10.63 -7.71 4.85
N ALA A 22 -11.16 -6.89 5.75
CA ALA A 22 -10.34 -5.92 6.50
C ALA A 22 -9.26 -6.61 7.35
N ILE A 23 -9.60 -7.70 8.06
CA ILE A 23 -8.65 -8.51 8.81
C ILE A 23 -7.57 -9.09 7.88
N SER A 24 -7.95 -9.58 6.69
CA SER A 24 -6.97 -10.11 5.74
C SER A 24 -5.94 -9.05 5.32
N LEU A 25 -6.36 -7.78 5.20
CA LEU A 25 -5.43 -6.67 4.92
C LEU A 25 -4.55 -6.33 6.13
N VAL A 26 -5.07 -6.41 7.35
CA VAL A 26 -4.24 -6.27 8.57
C VAL A 26 -3.14 -7.33 8.56
N VAL A 27 -3.50 -8.61 8.39
CA VAL A 27 -2.54 -9.73 8.34
C VAL A 27 -1.53 -9.56 7.21
N ASN A 28 -2.01 -9.22 6.01
CA ASN A 28 -1.19 -8.96 4.84
C ASN A 28 -0.08 -7.91 5.11
N TYR A 29 -0.44 -6.81 5.76
CA TYR A 29 0.52 -5.76 6.08
C TYR A 29 1.38 -6.05 7.32
N ILE A 30 0.94 -6.91 8.24
CA ILE A 30 1.80 -7.50 9.28
C ILE A 30 2.88 -8.34 8.60
N ASP A 31 2.53 -9.23 7.68
CA ASP A 31 3.46 -10.15 7.02
C ASP A 31 4.51 -9.41 6.18
N ARG A 32 4.14 -8.32 5.53
CA ARG A 32 5.09 -7.45 4.82
C ARG A 32 6.16 -6.85 5.74
N GLY A 33 5.76 -6.46 6.97
CA GLY A 33 6.64 -5.85 7.96
C GLY A 33 7.45 -6.84 8.78
N ASN A 34 7.02 -8.10 8.91
CA ASN A 34 7.62 -9.07 9.82
C ASN A 34 9.11 -9.29 9.60
N LEU A 35 9.56 -9.44 8.34
CA LEU A 35 10.98 -9.64 8.06
C LEU A 35 11.80 -8.38 8.38
N SER A 36 11.25 -7.20 8.12
CA SER A 36 11.89 -5.92 8.47
C SER A 36 12.07 -5.81 9.99
N LEU A 37 11.04 -6.19 10.74
CA LEU A 37 11.07 -6.21 12.21
C LEU A 37 12.11 -7.19 12.75
N ALA A 38 12.20 -8.38 12.15
CA ALA A 38 13.16 -9.42 12.50
C ALA A 38 14.58 -9.15 11.97
N ALA A 39 14.74 -8.21 11.04
CA ALA A 39 15.99 -8.01 10.30
C ALA A 39 17.24 -7.84 11.18
N PRO A 40 17.22 -7.07 12.29
CA PRO A 40 18.38 -6.96 13.18
C PRO A 40 18.84 -8.33 13.71
N ILE A 41 17.88 -9.19 14.10
CA ILE A 41 18.16 -10.52 14.67
C ILE A 41 18.56 -11.50 13.57
N VAL A 42 17.79 -11.54 12.48
CA VAL A 42 18.03 -12.44 11.33
C VAL A 42 19.37 -12.17 10.65
N LYS A 43 19.76 -10.89 10.53
CA LYS A 43 21.04 -10.50 9.95
C LYS A 43 22.20 -11.12 10.73
N ASP A 44 22.19 -10.98 12.04
CA ASP A 44 23.27 -11.46 12.90
C ASP A 44 23.28 -13.00 12.99
N GLU A 45 22.11 -13.63 13.16
CA GLU A 45 21.98 -15.08 13.27
C GLU A 45 22.38 -15.83 11.97
N LEU A 46 22.01 -15.28 10.81
CA LEU A 46 22.28 -15.91 9.51
C LEU A 46 23.48 -15.30 8.78
N HIS A 47 24.23 -14.41 9.44
CA HIS A 47 25.42 -13.72 8.91
C HIS A 47 25.17 -13.02 7.55
N LEU A 48 24.00 -12.34 7.44
CA LEU A 48 23.62 -11.65 6.21
C LEU A 48 24.27 -10.28 6.10
N SER A 49 24.67 -9.91 4.88
CA SER A 49 25.04 -8.53 4.58
C SER A 49 23.80 -7.62 4.48
N ALA A 50 23.99 -6.30 4.63
CA ALA A 50 22.92 -5.34 4.41
C ALA A 50 22.39 -5.39 2.96
N TRP A 51 23.25 -5.70 1.98
CA TRP A 51 22.84 -5.96 0.60
C TRP A 51 21.87 -7.14 0.49
N GLN A 52 22.19 -8.27 1.12
CA GLN A 52 21.32 -9.45 1.14
C GLN A 52 19.97 -9.16 1.78
N LEU A 53 19.93 -8.39 2.89
CA LEU A 53 18.68 -7.92 3.48
C LEU A 53 17.87 -7.06 2.50
N GLY A 54 18.53 -6.12 1.82
CA GLY A 54 17.88 -5.29 0.81
C GLY A 54 17.28 -6.11 -0.33
N VAL A 55 17.98 -7.15 -0.79
CA VAL A 55 17.48 -8.12 -1.78
C VAL A 55 16.26 -8.88 -1.25
N LEU A 56 16.31 -9.37 0.00
CA LEU A 56 15.18 -10.09 0.62
C LEU A 56 13.94 -9.20 0.74
N PHE A 57 14.10 -7.93 1.12
CA PHE A 57 12.99 -6.98 1.18
C PHE A 57 12.41 -6.67 -0.20
N SER A 58 13.29 -6.55 -1.21
CA SER A 58 12.91 -6.29 -2.59
C SER A 58 12.22 -7.48 -3.25
N ALA A 59 12.65 -8.71 -2.95
CA ALA A 59 12.22 -9.94 -3.60
C ALA A 59 10.71 -10.19 -3.52
N PHE A 60 10.08 -9.79 -2.44
CA PHE A 60 8.62 -9.82 -2.31
C PHE A 60 7.95 -9.08 -3.48
N PHE A 61 8.45 -7.89 -3.81
CA PHE A 61 7.87 -7.04 -4.85
C PHE A 61 8.11 -7.57 -6.26
N TRP A 62 9.12 -8.41 -6.50
CA TRP A 62 9.39 -8.99 -7.83
C TRP A 62 8.20 -9.82 -8.30
N THR A 63 7.72 -10.72 -7.47
CA THR A 63 6.56 -11.57 -7.79
C THR A 63 5.24 -10.85 -7.58
N TYR A 64 5.09 -10.07 -6.51
CA TYR A 64 3.90 -9.31 -6.21
C TYR A 64 3.51 -8.36 -7.35
N MET A 65 4.46 -7.54 -7.84
CA MET A 65 4.21 -6.59 -8.91
C MET A 65 3.94 -7.28 -10.25
N ALA A 66 4.77 -8.26 -10.61
CA ALA A 66 4.60 -8.97 -11.88
C ALA A 66 3.24 -9.67 -11.96
N LEU A 67 2.80 -10.29 -10.87
CA LEU A 67 1.53 -11.00 -10.81
C LEU A 67 0.31 -10.10 -10.66
N GLN A 68 0.44 -8.86 -10.21
CA GLN A 68 -0.70 -7.93 -10.14
C GLN A 68 -1.40 -7.75 -11.49
N PHE A 69 -0.64 -7.71 -12.58
CA PHE A 69 -1.22 -7.62 -13.94
C PHE A 69 -1.98 -8.89 -14.34
N VAL A 70 -1.52 -10.05 -13.86
CA VAL A 70 -2.13 -11.35 -14.15
C VAL A 70 -3.33 -11.62 -13.25
N MET A 71 -3.26 -11.21 -11.98
CA MET A 71 -4.30 -11.50 -10.98
C MET A 71 -5.64 -10.83 -11.29
N GLY A 72 -5.64 -9.66 -11.95
CA GLY A 72 -6.87 -9.07 -12.47
C GLY A 72 -7.62 -10.03 -13.41
N TRP A 73 -6.91 -10.66 -14.34
CA TRP A 73 -7.48 -11.66 -15.25
C TRP A 73 -7.89 -12.94 -14.50
N VAL A 74 -7.06 -13.43 -13.57
CA VAL A 74 -7.34 -14.65 -12.77
C VAL A 74 -8.63 -14.48 -11.97
N VAL A 75 -8.80 -13.37 -11.24
CA VAL A 75 -10.02 -13.13 -10.47
C VAL A 75 -11.26 -12.96 -11.36
N ASP A 76 -11.08 -12.52 -12.61
CA ASP A 76 -12.19 -12.42 -13.56
C ASP A 76 -12.59 -13.78 -14.17
N ARG A 77 -11.63 -14.66 -14.38
CA ARG A 77 -11.84 -15.97 -14.99
C ARG A 77 -12.31 -17.01 -14.01
N PHE A 78 -11.82 -17.00 -12.79
CA PHE A 78 -12.09 -18.02 -11.77
C PHE A 78 -13.03 -17.48 -10.68
N GLU A 79 -13.49 -18.38 -9.83
CA GLU A 79 -14.31 -18.04 -8.67
C GLU A 79 -13.45 -17.25 -7.65
N VAL A 80 -13.83 -15.98 -7.41
CA VAL A 80 -13.00 -15.03 -6.67
C VAL A 80 -12.79 -15.42 -5.21
N ASN A 81 -13.80 -16.07 -4.56
CA ASN A 81 -13.67 -16.52 -3.18
C ASN A 81 -12.65 -17.65 -3.04
N LEU A 82 -12.54 -18.51 -4.05
CA LEU A 82 -11.56 -19.59 -4.09
C LEU A 82 -10.15 -19.03 -4.38
N VAL A 83 -10.06 -18.06 -5.30
CA VAL A 83 -8.79 -17.41 -5.67
C VAL A 83 -8.18 -16.68 -4.48
N ILE A 84 -8.98 -15.90 -3.72
CA ILE A 84 -8.48 -15.23 -2.51
C ILE A 84 -8.09 -16.23 -1.42
N ALA A 85 -8.86 -17.31 -1.24
CA ALA A 85 -8.52 -18.34 -0.25
C ALA A 85 -7.22 -19.08 -0.60
N ALA A 86 -7.00 -19.40 -1.89
CA ALA A 86 -5.75 -20.02 -2.36
C ALA A 86 -4.54 -19.12 -2.14
N GLY A 87 -4.65 -17.83 -2.51
CA GLY A 87 -3.60 -16.84 -2.23
C GLY A 87 -3.32 -16.71 -0.74
N TYR A 88 -4.37 -16.64 0.08
CA TYR A 88 -4.26 -16.57 1.54
C TYR A 88 -3.52 -17.78 2.13
N LEU A 89 -3.86 -18.99 1.67
CA LEU A 89 -3.17 -20.21 2.07
C LEU A 89 -1.68 -20.16 1.72
N VAL A 90 -1.34 -19.77 0.48
CA VAL A 90 0.05 -19.70 0.02
C VAL A 90 0.86 -18.73 0.87
N TRP A 91 0.38 -17.51 1.11
CA TRP A 91 1.16 -16.55 1.90
C TRP A 91 1.26 -16.93 3.38
N SER A 92 0.18 -17.47 3.99
CA SER A 92 0.22 -17.92 5.39
C SER A 92 1.23 -19.05 5.59
N LEU A 93 1.26 -20.02 4.66
CA LEU A 93 2.26 -21.09 4.68
C LEU A 93 3.68 -20.57 4.44
N ALA A 94 3.86 -19.61 3.52
CA ALA A 94 5.15 -18.97 3.29
C ALA A 94 5.65 -18.22 4.53
N THR A 95 4.76 -17.52 5.24
CA THR A 95 5.07 -16.86 6.52
C THR A 95 5.48 -17.89 7.57
N ALA A 96 4.69 -18.95 7.78
CA ALA A 96 5.03 -19.99 8.76
C ALA A 96 6.36 -20.67 8.42
N ALA A 97 6.56 -21.05 7.15
CA ALA A 97 7.78 -21.69 6.67
C ALA A 97 9.02 -20.79 6.81
N THR A 98 8.86 -19.46 6.77
CA THR A 98 9.96 -18.52 7.01
C THR A 98 10.62 -18.76 8.37
N GLY A 99 9.86 -19.13 9.41
CA GLY A 99 10.41 -19.45 10.73
C GLY A 99 11.24 -20.73 10.79
N LEU A 100 11.17 -21.59 9.75
CA LEU A 100 11.86 -22.89 9.70
C LEU A 100 13.15 -22.85 8.86
N VAL A 101 13.40 -21.76 8.11
CA VAL A 101 14.51 -21.72 7.16
C VAL A 101 15.83 -21.27 7.81
N HIS A 102 16.96 -21.75 7.23
CA HIS A 102 18.31 -21.53 7.73
C HIS A 102 19.23 -21.02 6.61
N GLY A 103 18.98 -19.82 6.10
CA GLY A 103 19.88 -19.21 5.12
C GLY A 103 19.18 -18.33 4.10
N PHE A 104 20.00 -17.57 3.37
CA PHE A 104 19.56 -16.53 2.43
C PHE A 104 18.64 -17.08 1.33
N THR A 105 19.04 -18.18 0.66
CA THR A 105 18.30 -18.70 -0.50
C THR A 105 16.88 -19.14 -0.14
N LEU A 106 16.72 -19.83 1.00
CA LEU A 106 15.39 -20.26 1.45
C LEU A 106 14.53 -19.09 1.89
N LEU A 107 15.12 -18.09 2.58
CA LEU A 107 14.41 -16.84 2.89
C LEU A 107 13.96 -16.13 1.61
N LEU A 108 14.82 -16.08 0.59
CA LEU A 108 14.48 -15.49 -0.71
C LEU A 108 13.28 -16.20 -1.35
N LEU A 109 13.27 -17.54 -1.35
CA LEU A 109 12.14 -18.33 -1.85
C LEU A 109 10.85 -18.04 -1.07
N MET A 110 10.92 -17.96 0.25
CA MET A 110 9.74 -17.61 1.07
C MET A 110 9.22 -16.21 0.75
N ARG A 111 10.10 -15.23 0.51
CA ARG A 111 9.71 -13.87 0.08
C ARG A 111 9.02 -13.86 -1.28
N LEU A 112 9.51 -14.65 -2.24
CA LEU A 112 8.88 -14.80 -3.56
C LEU A 112 7.50 -15.46 -3.44
N LEU A 113 7.38 -16.53 -2.65
CA LEU A 113 6.09 -17.20 -2.39
C LEU A 113 5.09 -16.26 -1.68
N LEU A 114 5.54 -15.48 -0.72
CA LEU A 114 4.73 -14.48 -0.06
C LEU A 114 4.16 -13.48 -1.07
N GLY A 115 5.01 -12.95 -1.96
CA GLY A 115 4.60 -12.03 -3.02
C GLY A 115 3.58 -12.65 -4.00
N ILE A 116 3.73 -13.92 -4.34
CA ILE A 116 2.76 -14.67 -5.16
C ILE A 116 1.40 -14.73 -4.44
N GLY A 117 1.39 -15.19 -3.18
CA GLY A 117 0.16 -15.35 -2.40
C GLY A 117 -0.58 -14.03 -2.19
N GLU A 118 0.14 -12.96 -1.86
CA GLU A 118 -0.45 -11.64 -1.57
C GLU A 118 -0.93 -10.88 -2.80
N SER A 119 -0.42 -11.20 -4.00
CA SER A 119 -0.76 -10.48 -5.23
C SER A 119 -2.26 -10.50 -5.57
N VAL A 120 -3.00 -11.47 -5.06
CA VAL A 120 -4.44 -11.66 -5.30
C VAL A 120 -5.31 -10.71 -4.50
N ILE A 121 -4.85 -10.19 -3.35
CA ILE A 121 -5.73 -9.58 -2.34
C ILE A 121 -6.49 -8.34 -2.87
N PHE A 122 -5.80 -7.39 -3.48
CA PHE A 122 -6.42 -6.16 -3.98
C PHE A 122 -7.38 -6.39 -5.16
N PRO A 123 -6.99 -7.16 -6.21
CA PRO A 123 -7.92 -7.52 -7.28
C PRO A 123 -9.16 -8.26 -6.77
N ALA A 124 -8.99 -9.21 -5.85
CA ALA A 124 -10.10 -9.96 -5.26
C ALA A 124 -11.02 -9.06 -4.42
N CYS A 125 -10.47 -8.24 -3.51
CA CYS A 125 -11.25 -7.28 -2.74
C CYS A 125 -12.05 -6.36 -3.65
N SER A 126 -11.41 -5.76 -4.65
CA SER A 126 -12.08 -4.88 -5.60
C SER A 126 -13.27 -5.57 -6.30
N LYS A 127 -13.08 -6.81 -6.77
CA LYS A 127 -14.14 -7.58 -7.42
C LYS A 127 -15.26 -7.96 -6.45
N ILE A 128 -14.94 -8.41 -5.25
CA ILE A 128 -15.94 -8.77 -4.22
C ILE A 128 -16.76 -7.54 -3.84
N LEU A 129 -16.12 -6.41 -3.56
CA LEU A 129 -16.82 -5.16 -3.22
C LEU A 129 -17.74 -4.70 -4.37
N ALA A 130 -17.23 -4.68 -5.60
CA ALA A 130 -18.01 -4.26 -6.76
C ALA A 130 -19.25 -5.14 -6.99
N ARG A 131 -19.19 -6.42 -6.65
CA ARG A 131 -20.30 -7.38 -6.85
C ARG A 131 -21.31 -7.44 -5.71
N HIS A 132 -20.85 -7.26 -4.48
CA HIS A 132 -21.63 -7.60 -3.30
C HIS A 132 -21.94 -6.41 -2.39
N VAL A 133 -21.30 -5.24 -2.60
CA VAL A 133 -21.56 -4.02 -1.82
C VAL A 133 -22.38 -3.05 -2.66
N PRO A 134 -23.58 -2.62 -2.18
CA PRO A 134 -24.34 -1.54 -2.79
C PRO A 134 -23.49 -0.27 -2.93
N GLU A 135 -23.76 0.51 -3.95
CA GLU A 135 -22.93 1.70 -4.28
C GLU A 135 -22.83 2.69 -3.12
N GLU A 136 -23.91 2.88 -2.39
CA GLU A 136 -24.02 3.75 -1.21
C GLU A 136 -23.08 3.36 -0.06
N TYR A 137 -22.69 2.08 0.06
CA TYR A 137 -21.80 1.58 1.12
C TYR A 137 -20.36 1.31 0.63
N ARG A 138 -20.07 1.47 -0.68
CA ARG A 138 -18.74 1.18 -1.25
C ARG A 138 -17.63 2.06 -0.67
N GLY A 139 -17.95 3.32 -0.37
CA GLY A 139 -17.00 4.23 0.28
C GLY A 139 -16.56 3.71 1.65
N PHE A 140 -17.51 3.31 2.50
CA PHE A 140 -17.22 2.71 3.80
C PHE A 140 -16.45 1.39 3.69
N ALA A 141 -16.85 0.53 2.75
CA ALA A 141 -16.20 -0.77 2.56
C ALA A 141 -14.74 -0.62 2.11
N ASN A 142 -14.46 0.28 1.16
CA ASN A 142 -13.08 0.60 0.76
C ASN A 142 -12.30 1.25 1.92
N GLY A 143 -12.92 2.15 2.69
CA GLY A 143 -12.33 2.75 3.88
C GLY A 143 -11.91 1.71 4.92
N SER A 144 -12.74 0.69 5.15
CA SER A 144 -12.43 -0.41 6.07
C SER A 144 -11.21 -1.23 5.62
N ILE A 145 -11.07 -1.47 4.31
CA ILE A 145 -9.90 -2.15 3.72
C ILE A 145 -8.64 -1.30 3.90
N ILE A 146 -8.72 0.01 3.60
CA ILE A 146 -7.60 0.94 3.78
C ILE A 146 -7.21 1.07 5.25
N ALA A 147 -8.18 1.07 6.17
CA ALA A 147 -7.90 1.07 7.61
C ALA A 147 -7.11 -0.18 8.02
N GLY A 148 -7.48 -1.37 7.53
CA GLY A 148 -6.71 -2.60 7.75
C GLY A 148 -5.27 -2.49 7.26
N MET A 149 -5.08 -1.93 6.07
CA MET A 149 -3.76 -1.68 5.48
C MET A 149 -2.88 -0.74 6.34
N LYS A 150 -3.48 0.28 6.96
CA LYS A 150 -2.75 1.23 7.81
C LYS A 150 -2.51 0.71 9.24
N LEU A 151 -3.42 -0.09 9.77
CA LEU A 151 -3.29 -0.68 11.10
C LEU A 151 -2.29 -1.84 11.14
N GLY A 152 -2.16 -2.58 10.05
CA GLY A 152 -1.27 -3.74 9.95
C GLY A 152 0.16 -3.46 10.42
N PRO A 153 0.87 -2.48 9.85
CA PRO A 153 2.24 -2.15 10.26
C PRO A 153 2.36 -1.74 11.72
N ALA A 154 1.42 -0.95 12.25
CA ALA A 154 1.44 -0.53 13.66
C ALA A 154 1.29 -1.72 14.62
N LEU A 155 0.28 -2.57 14.37
CA LEU A 155 0.00 -3.75 15.19
C LEU A 155 1.10 -4.80 15.04
N GLY A 156 1.57 -5.04 13.80
CA GLY A 156 2.63 -6.00 13.51
C GLY A 156 3.95 -5.60 14.16
N THR A 157 4.32 -4.32 14.06
CA THR A 157 5.58 -3.84 14.65
C THR A 157 5.53 -3.86 16.17
N LEU A 158 4.46 -3.40 16.80
CA LEU A 158 4.34 -3.43 18.25
C LEU A 158 4.21 -4.86 18.78
N GLY A 159 3.21 -5.61 18.31
CA GLY A 159 2.95 -6.97 18.80
C GLY A 159 4.05 -7.95 18.39
N GLY A 160 4.46 -7.93 17.12
CA GLY A 160 5.55 -8.77 16.62
C GLY A 160 6.88 -8.49 17.31
N GLY A 161 7.21 -7.21 17.54
CA GLY A 161 8.44 -6.82 18.21
C GLY A 161 8.52 -7.32 19.66
N LEU A 162 7.44 -7.17 20.44
CA LEU A 162 7.36 -7.66 21.81
C LEU A 162 7.42 -9.21 21.89
N LEU A 163 6.77 -9.88 20.94
CA LEU A 163 6.82 -11.35 20.85
C LEU A 163 8.21 -11.83 20.41
N MET A 164 8.87 -11.16 19.46
CA MET A 164 10.20 -11.52 18.99
C MET A 164 11.28 -11.30 20.06
N GLU A 165 11.15 -10.27 20.88
CA GLU A 165 12.05 -10.03 22.02
C GLU A 165 12.00 -11.19 23.01
N LYS A 166 10.79 -11.74 23.28
CA LYS A 166 10.58 -12.80 24.29
C LYS A 166 10.83 -14.21 23.76
N TYR A 167 10.42 -14.49 22.53
CA TYR A 167 10.40 -15.86 21.99
C TYR A 167 11.35 -16.05 20.79
N GLY A 168 12.01 -14.99 20.33
CA GLY A 168 12.77 -14.99 19.08
C GLY A 168 11.89 -14.90 17.83
N TRP A 169 12.50 -14.67 16.69
CA TRP A 169 11.78 -14.41 15.44
C TRP A 169 11.14 -15.68 14.84
N ARG A 170 11.79 -16.86 14.97
CA ARG A 170 11.30 -18.11 14.37
C ARG A 170 9.92 -18.54 14.88
N PRO A 171 9.68 -18.70 16.20
CA PRO A 171 8.36 -19.03 16.71
C PRO A 171 7.29 -17.99 16.36
N VAL A 172 7.67 -16.72 16.26
CA VAL A 172 6.72 -15.65 15.91
C VAL A 172 6.26 -15.79 14.43
N PHE A 173 7.17 -16.05 13.50
CA PHE A 173 6.80 -16.31 12.10
C PHE A 173 5.92 -17.56 11.98
N ILE A 174 6.30 -18.66 12.62
CA ILE A 174 5.48 -19.89 12.65
C ILE A 174 4.09 -19.60 13.23
N GLY A 175 4.03 -18.93 14.37
CA GLY A 175 2.78 -18.60 15.05
C GLY A 175 1.86 -17.72 14.22
N ILE A 176 2.38 -16.62 13.66
CA ILE A 176 1.61 -15.70 12.81
C ILE A 176 1.07 -16.45 11.59
N GLY A 177 1.92 -17.20 10.87
CA GLY A 177 1.49 -17.93 9.68
C GLY A 177 0.43 -18.99 9.99
N LEU A 178 0.57 -19.76 11.07
CA LEU A 178 -0.41 -20.79 11.47
C LEU A 178 -1.73 -20.16 11.97
N VAL A 179 -1.65 -19.12 12.80
CA VAL A 179 -2.84 -18.41 13.30
C VAL A 179 -3.60 -17.75 12.14
N SER A 180 -2.89 -17.23 11.16
CA SER A 180 -3.51 -16.66 9.96
C SER A 180 -4.38 -17.68 9.22
N LEU A 181 -4.02 -18.97 9.20
CA LEU A 181 -4.82 -20.02 8.56
C LEU A 181 -6.25 -20.13 9.13
N LEU A 182 -6.50 -19.66 10.36
CA LEU A 182 -7.85 -19.64 10.96
C LEU A 182 -8.81 -18.73 10.17
N TRP A 183 -8.29 -17.82 9.36
CA TRP A 183 -9.10 -17.02 8.46
C TRP A 183 -9.82 -17.87 7.38
N LEU A 184 -9.20 -18.94 6.90
CA LEU A 184 -9.75 -19.79 5.82
C LEU A 184 -11.10 -20.45 6.18
N PRO A 185 -11.25 -21.15 7.31
CA PRO A 185 -12.54 -21.69 7.71
C PRO A 185 -13.57 -20.58 7.96
N ALA A 186 -13.18 -19.46 8.56
CA ALA A 186 -14.04 -18.31 8.76
C ALA A 186 -14.52 -17.75 7.40
N TRP A 187 -13.62 -17.60 6.43
CA TRP A 187 -13.96 -17.17 5.08
C TRP A 187 -14.94 -18.12 4.39
N LYS A 188 -14.74 -19.43 4.50
CA LYS A 188 -15.64 -20.44 3.93
C LYS A 188 -17.06 -20.34 4.49
N ILE A 189 -17.21 -19.97 5.77
CA ILE A 189 -18.52 -19.84 6.44
C ILE A 189 -19.22 -18.54 6.03
N TRP A 190 -18.51 -17.40 5.99
CA TRP A 190 -19.11 -16.08 5.82
C TRP A 190 -18.90 -15.44 4.45
N MET A 191 -18.12 -16.08 3.55
CA MET A 191 -17.90 -15.51 2.22
C MET A 191 -19.22 -15.17 1.52
N PRO A 192 -19.24 -14.09 0.70
CA PRO A 192 -20.46 -13.69 0.00
C PRO A 192 -20.89 -14.78 -0.98
N GLN A 193 -22.15 -15.23 -0.85
CA GLN A 193 -22.78 -16.25 -1.69
C GLN A 193 -23.56 -15.60 -2.84
N GLY A 194 -23.67 -16.30 -3.96
CA GLY A 194 -24.53 -15.93 -5.08
C GLY A 194 -23.82 -15.31 -6.27
N LYS A 195 -24.51 -15.32 -7.40
CA LYS A 195 -24.11 -14.64 -8.64
C LYS A 195 -24.28 -13.13 -8.40
N GLY A 196 -23.24 -12.43 -7.96
CA GLY A 196 -23.31 -10.98 -7.72
C GLY A 196 -24.00 -10.22 -8.86
N VAL A 197 -24.34 -8.95 -8.59
CA VAL A 197 -24.97 -8.05 -9.58
C VAL A 197 -24.28 -8.20 -10.93
N ALA A 198 -25.09 -8.45 -11.98
CA ALA A 198 -24.62 -8.62 -13.35
C ALA A 198 -23.62 -7.52 -13.74
N LYS A 199 -22.65 -7.89 -14.59
CA LYS A 199 -21.70 -6.94 -15.16
C LYS A 199 -22.40 -5.63 -15.47
N ALA A 200 -22.04 -4.54 -14.77
CA ALA A 200 -22.33 -3.21 -15.28
C ALA A 200 -21.75 -3.19 -16.69
N ASP A 201 -22.56 -2.81 -17.68
CA ASP A 201 -22.11 -2.60 -19.05
C ASP A 201 -20.83 -1.77 -18.98
N VAL A 202 -19.71 -2.40 -19.30
CA VAL A 202 -18.44 -1.72 -19.44
C VAL A 202 -18.56 -0.95 -20.75
N THR A 203 -19.31 0.16 -20.69
CA THR A 203 -19.27 1.15 -21.78
C THR A 203 -17.81 1.43 -22.04
N ALA A 204 -17.40 1.29 -23.29
CA ALA A 204 -16.01 1.32 -23.72
C ALA A 204 -15.27 2.51 -23.11
N GLY A 205 -14.54 2.27 -22.02
CA GLY A 205 -13.64 3.27 -21.44
C GLY A 205 -12.44 3.47 -22.37
N PRO A 206 -11.63 4.50 -22.13
CA PRO A 206 -10.49 4.81 -22.98
C PRO A 206 -9.55 3.61 -23.10
N THR A 207 -8.90 3.48 -24.25
CA THR A 207 -7.88 2.45 -24.45
C THR A 207 -6.69 2.72 -23.54
N MET A 208 -5.91 1.67 -23.23
CA MET A 208 -4.68 1.83 -22.47
C MET A 208 -3.70 2.80 -23.14
N ALA A 209 -3.59 2.75 -24.47
CA ALA A 209 -2.78 3.70 -25.23
C ALA A 209 -3.25 5.16 -25.04
N GLY A 210 -4.56 5.39 -24.91
CA GLY A 210 -5.10 6.71 -24.60
C GLY A 210 -4.69 7.22 -23.22
N ILE A 211 -4.64 6.34 -22.21
CA ILE A 211 -4.16 6.67 -20.85
C ILE A 211 -2.67 6.98 -20.85
N LEU A 212 -1.86 6.12 -21.48
CA LEU A 212 -0.39 6.26 -21.52
C LEU A 212 0.08 7.50 -22.29
N ARG A 213 -0.75 8.09 -23.16
CA ARG A 213 -0.44 9.35 -23.85
C ARG A 213 -0.66 10.59 -22.97
N GLN A 214 -1.31 10.46 -21.82
CA GLN A 214 -1.59 11.61 -20.96
C GLN A 214 -0.36 12.00 -20.14
N ARG A 215 0.06 13.27 -20.23
CA ARG A 215 1.16 13.82 -19.42
C ARG A 215 0.84 13.71 -17.91
N SER A 216 -0.41 14.00 -17.54
CA SER A 216 -0.88 13.92 -16.15
C SER A 216 -0.79 12.51 -15.59
N PHE A 217 -0.94 11.46 -16.42
CA PHE A 217 -0.74 10.08 -16.01
C PHE A 217 0.70 9.82 -15.54
N TRP A 218 1.69 10.22 -16.32
CA TRP A 218 3.10 10.02 -15.95
C TRP A 218 3.53 10.89 -14.78
N GLY A 219 2.98 12.11 -14.65
CA GLY A 219 3.16 12.94 -13.46
C GLY A 219 2.62 12.25 -12.20
N ALA A 220 1.43 11.65 -12.27
CA ALA A 220 0.84 10.89 -11.19
C ALA A 220 1.61 9.58 -10.88
N CYS A 221 2.10 8.87 -11.90
CA CYS A 221 2.96 7.71 -11.74
C CYS A 221 4.26 8.06 -11.00
N THR A 222 4.94 9.14 -11.42
CA THR A 222 6.19 9.59 -10.80
C THR A 222 5.97 10.04 -9.36
N GLY A 223 4.93 10.85 -9.11
CA GLY A 223 4.60 11.29 -7.75
C GLY A 223 4.25 10.12 -6.82
N HIS A 224 3.47 9.16 -7.31
CA HIS A 224 3.12 7.96 -6.55
C HIS A 224 4.34 7.05 -6.32
N PHE A 225 5.22 6.89 -7.31
CA PHE A 225 6.49 6.17 -7.15
C PHE A 225 7.33 6.80 -6.04
N CYS A 226 7.46 8.13 -6.01
CA CYS A 226 8.24 8.83 -4.99
C CYS A 226 7.65 8.67 -3.58
N ALA A 227 6.31 8.71 -3.45
CA ALA A 227 5.62 8.44 -2.20
C ALA A 227 5.85 6.99 -1.74
N ASN A 228 5.73 6.02 -2.64
CA ASN A 228 5.98 4.62 -2.35
C ASN A 228 7.46 4.34 -2.06
N TYR A 229 8.39 5.04 -2.70
CA TYR A 229 9.83 4.91 -2.40
C TYR A 229 10.07 5.24 -0.93
N PHE A 230 9.58 6.38 -0.46
CA PHE A 230 9.64 6.77 0.94
C PHE A 230 8.99 5.72 1.85
N LEU A 231 7.74 5.34 1.55
CA LEU A 231 6.99 4.34 2.30
C LEU A 231 7.78 3.03 2.44
N TYR A 232 8.34 2.51 1.34
CA TYR A 232 9.02 1.23 1.37
C TYR A 232 10.37 1.29 2.06
N VAL A 233 11.10 2.42 2.02
CA VAL A 233 12.28 2.60 2.88
C VAL A 233 11.87 2.52 4.35
N MET A 234 10.80 3.22 4.75
CA MET A 234 10.33 3.18 6.14
C MET A 234 9.85 1.79 6.55
N VAL A 235 9.01 1.14 5.73
CA VAL A 235 8.47 -0.19 6.05
C VAL A 235 9.57 -1.26 6.14
N THR A 236 10.61 -1.17 5.32
CA THR A 236 11.64 -2.23 5.25
C THR A 236 12.86 -1.96 6.12
N TRP A 237 13.26 -0.71 6.28
CA TRP A 237 14.54 -0.39 6.91
C TRP A 237 14.42 0.35 8.25
N LEU A 238 13.25 0.91 8.60
CA LEU A 238 13.09 1.65 9.86
C LEU A 238 13.46 0.82 11.11
N PRO A 239 13.00 -0.44 11.27
CA PRO A 239 13.39 -1.24 12.42
C PRO A 239 14.90 -1.45 12.51
N PHE A 240 15.54 -1.79 11.39
CA PHE A 240 16.97 -1.99 11.33
C PHE A 240 17.74 -0.69 11.64
N TYR A 241 17.32 0.45 11.07
CA TYR A 241 17.89 1.78 11.36
C TYR A 241 17.81 2.11 12.86
N LEU A 242 16.67 1.87 13.50
CA LEU A 242 16.49 2.18 14.92
C LEU A 242 17.39 1.33 15.83
N VAL A 243 17.62 0.05 15.47
CA VAL A 243 18.50 -0.82 16.26
C VAL A 243 19.97 -0.54 15.98
N HIS A 244 20.39 -0.50 14.72
CA HIS A 244 21.82 -0.43 14.37
C HIS A 244 22.41 0.99 14.37
N GLU A 245 21.61 1.99 13.94
CA GLU A 245 22.11 3.38 13.88
C GLU A 245 21.77 4.17 15.15
N ARG A 246 20.61 3.88 15.77
CA ARG A 246 20.13 4.57 16.98
C ARG A 246 20.33 3.77 18.26
N HIS A 247 20.87 2.55 18.16
CA HIS A 247 21.22 1.67 19.27
C HIS A 247 20.04 1.38 20.23
N LEU A 248 18.82 1.33 19.69
CA LEU A 248 17.64 1.00 20.48
C LEU A 248 17.56 -0.51 20.74
N SER A 249 17.05 -0.88 21.92
CA SER A 249 16.60 -2.26 22.18
C SER A 249 15.45 -2.63 21.23
N ILE A 250 15.24 -3.93 21.01
CA ILE A 250 14.13 -4.43 20.19
C ILE A 250 12.78 -3.89 20.68
N GLN A 251 12.58 -3.84 22.00
CA GLN A 251 11.36 -3.29 22.60
C GLN A 251 11.19 -1.79 22.30
N SER A 252 12.24 -0.99 22.48
CA SER A 252 12.20 0.44 22.22
C SER A 252 12.01 0.73 20.74
N MET A 253 12.66 -0.04 19.86
CA MET A 253 12.47 0.01 18.41
C MET A 253 11.01 -0.27 18.04
N ALA A 254 10.41 -1.35 18.57
CA ALA A 254 9.03 -1.71 18.28
C ALA A 254 8.04 -0.60 18.67
N LYS A 255 8.20 -0.01 19.87
CA LYS A 255 7.38 1.12 20.33
C LYS A 255 7.55 2.36 19.45
N THR A 256 8.79 2.70 19.12
CA THR A 256 9.12 3.89 18.30
C THR A 256 8.59 3.75 16.88
N ALA A 257 8.79 2.60 16.25
CA ALA A 257 8.28 2.35 14.90
C ALA A 257 6.75 2.27 14.86
N ALA A 258 6.12 1.64 15.87
CA ALA A 258 4.66 1.64 15.97
C ALA A 258 4.10 3.06 16.11
N LEU A 259 4.72 3.92 16.94
CA LEU A 259 4.34 5.32 17.08
C LEU A 259 4.45 6.08 15.75
N TYR A 260 5.53 5.86 14.98
CA TYR A 260 5.69 6.41 13.64
C TYR A 260 4.49 6.03 12.73
N TYR A 261 4.10 4.75 12.67
CA TYR A 261 2.99 4.31 11.84
C TYR A 261 1.62 4.85 12.30
N VAL A 262 1.43 5.00 13.61
CA VAL A 262 0.22 5.64 14.15
C VAL A 262 0.15 7.11 13.72
N VAL A 263 1.26 7.84 13.81
CA VAL A 263 1.34 9.25 13.37
C VAL A 263 1.11 9.37 11.85
N ASP A 264 1.72 8.49 11.03
CA ASP A 264 1.48 8.43 9.59
C ASP A 264 -0.01 8.22 9.27
N ALA A 265 -0.64 7.25 9.91
CA ALA A 265 -2.06 6.94 9.70
C ALA A 265 -2.97 8.10 10.15
N ALA A 266 -2.72 8.68 11.32
CA ALA A 266 -3.47 9.82 11.83
C ALA A 266 -3.34 11.04 10.90
N SER A 267 -2.12 11.32 10.44
CA SER A 267 -1.85 12.41 9.49
C SER A 267 -2.59 12.22 8.17
N ALA A 268 -2.67 11.00 7.65
CA ALA A 268 -3.41 10.70 6.42
C ALA A 268 -4.91 11.01 6.58
N ILE A 269 -5.51 10.60 7.70
CA ILE A 269 -6.93 10.85 8.00
C ILE A 269 -7.19 12.35 8.15
N VAL A 270 -6.38 13.03 8.96
CA VAL A 270 -6.53 14.48 9.23
C VAL A 270 -6.37 15.27 7.93
N THR A 271 -5.37 14.96 7.11
CA THR A 271 -5.14 15.65 5.84
C THR A 271 -6.27 15.42 4.85
N GLY A 272 -6.80 14.20 4.76
CA GLY A 272 -7.96 13.90 3.93
C GLY A 272 -9.19 14.72 4.34
N TRP A 273 -9.53 14.69 5.63
CA TRP A 273 -10.64 15.46 6.20
C TRP A 273 -10.47 16.96 5.99
N PHE A 274 -9.27 17.49 6.24
CA PHE A 274 -8.97 18.93 6.12
C PHE A 274 -9.04 19.40 4.66
N SER A 275 -8.55 18.56 3.72
CA SER A 275 -8.67 18.84 2.29
C SER A 275 -10.12 18.94 1.85
N ASP A 276 -10.97 17.99 2.25
CA ASP A 276 -12.39 17.99 1.91
C ASP A 276 -13.15 19.15 2.57
N PHE A 277 -12.74 19.54 3.78
CA PHE A 277 -13.30 20.71 4.48
C PHE A 277 -13.05 22.02 3.72
N TRP A 278 -11.81 22.25 3.22
CA TRP A 278 -11.50 23.45 2.46
C TRP A 278 -12.16 23.47 1.08
N ILE A 279 -12.20 22.33 0.40
CA ILE A 279 -12.89 22.21 -0.90
C ILE A 279 -14.38 22.53 -0.75
N ARG A 280 -15.05 22.03 0.29
CA ARG A 280 -16.47 22.35 0.57
C ARG A 280 -16.70 23.83 0.90
N ARG A 281 -15.69 24.55 1.35
CA ARG A 281 -15.73 26.01 1.55
C ARG A 281 -15.47 26.82 0.27
N GLY A 282 -15.35 26.16 -0.88
CA GLY A 282 -15.21 26.84 -2.19
C GLY A 282 -13.75 27.06 -2.64
N PHE A 283 -12.75 26.52 -1.91
CA PHE A 283 -11.37 26.57 -2.38
C PHE A 283 -11.16 25.60 -3.54
N SER A 284 -10.29 25.98 -4.48
CA SER A 284 -9.95 25.16 -5.63
C SER A 284 -9.44 23.78 -5.24
N THR A 285 -10.07 22.72 -5.75
CA THR A 285 -9.64 21.32 -5.56
C THR A 285 -8.19 21.13 -5.96
N THR A 286 -7.76 21.76 -7.07
CA THR A 286 -6.38 21.73 -7.55
C THR A 286 -5.43 22.32 -6.53
N ALA A 287 -5.72 23.52 -6.02
CA ALA A 287 -4.84 24.20 -5.06
C ALA A 287 -4.75 23.41 -3.74
N VAL A 288 -5.88 23.01 -3.15
CA VAL A 288 -5.91 22.31 -1.86
C VAL A 288 -5.17 20.98 -1.94
N ARG A 289 -5.48 20.15 -2.94
CA ARG A 289 -4.86 18.82 -3.04
C ARG A 289 -3.39 18.87 -3.42
N LYS A 290 -2.99 19.75 -4.35
CA LYS A 290 -1.57 19.92 -4.70
C LYS A 290 -0.75 20.47 -3.53
N SER A 291 -1.29 21.45 -2.78
CA SER A 291 -0.63 21.96 -1.59
C SER A 291 -0.42 20.88 -0.54
N ALA A 292 -1.41 20.02 -0.28
CA ALA A 292 -1.27 18.92 0.65
C ALA A 292 -0.14 17.94 0.23
N MET A 293 -0.07 17.60 -1.08
CA MET A 293 1.01 16.75 -1.61
C MET A 293 2.37 17.42 -1.51
N ALA A 294 2.48 18.69 -1.87
CA ALA A 294 3.72 19.46 -1.80
C ALA A 294 4.24 19.57 -0.37
N ILE A 295 3.37 19.99 0.56
CA ILE A 295 3.70 20.12 1.98
C ILE A 295 4.10 18.74 2.53
N GLY A 296 3.34 17.68 2.26
CA GLY A 296 3.63 16.33 2.74
C GLY A 296 5.01 15.84 2.30
N HIS A 297 5.29 15.88 1.00
CA HIS A 297 6.60 15.46 0.47
C HIS A 297 7.76 16.32 0.98
N THR A 298 7.57 17.64 1.07
CA THR A 298 8.60 18.55 1.57
C THR A 298 8.86 18.33 3.07
N THR A 299 7.80 18.16 3.87
CA THR A 299 7.91 17.83 5.29
C THR A 299 8.66 16.50 5.48
N ALA A 300 8.30 15.47 4.71
CA ALA A 300 8.98 14.18 4.77
C ALA A 300 10.47 14.30 4.41
N ALA A 301 10.81 15.05 3.36
CA ALA A 301 12.19 15.25 2.95
C ALA A 301 13.03 16.03 3.99
N ILE A 302 12.50 17.15 4.50
CA ILE A 302 13.15 17.95 5.55
C ILE A 302 13.33 17.13 6.82
N ALA A 303 12.31 16.35 7.18
CA ALA A 303 12.34 15.51 8.37
C ALA A 303 13.41 14.40 8.28
N LEU A 304 13.59 13.76 7.09
CA LEU A 304 14.69 12.82 6.90
C LEU A 304 16.06 13.49 6.95
N ALA A 305 16.20 14.69 6.37
CA ALA A 305 17.42 15.47 6.51
C ALA A 305 17.69 15.82 7.99
N GLY A 306 16.63 16.17 8.73
CA GLY A 306 16.68 16.34 10.18
C GLY A 306 17.12 15.07 10.92
N CYS A 307 16.62 13.90 10.53
CA CYS A 307 17.06 12.62 11.10
C CYS A 307 18.55 12.37 10.87
N ILE A 308 19.14 12.76 9.73
CA ILE A 308 20.56 12.60 9.46
C ILE A 308 21.40 13.41 10.47
N LEU A 309 20.96 14.64 10.77
CA LEU A 309 21.69 15.60 11.63
C LEU A 309 21.35 15.44 13.12
N ALA A 310 20.31 14.66 13.44
CA ALA A 310 19.74 14.57 14.78
C ALA A 310 20.63 13.80 15.77
N GLY A 311 20.82 14.38 16.93
CA GLY A 311 21.36 13.69 18.10
C GLY A 311 20.35 12.76 18.78
N PRO A 312 20.78 12.05 19.84
CA PRO A 312 19.94 11.05 20.55
C PRO A 312 18.60 11.58 21.07
N ASN A 313 18.52 12.84 21.42
CA ASN A 313 17.33 13.45 22.03
C ASN A 313 16.35 14.06 21.00
N THR A 314 16.76 14.24 19.74
CA THR A 314 15.96 14.97 18.74
C THR A 314 15.49 14.10 17.59
N TYR A 315 16.09 12.93 17.35
CA TYR A 315 15.77 12.06 16.22
C TYR A 315 14.28 11.64 16.20
N LEU A 316 13.67 11.41 17.37
CA LEU A 316 12.28 10.99 17.46
C LEU A 316 11.33 12.06 16.92
N ALA A 317 11.58 13.34 17.25
CA ALA A 317 10.76 14.43 16.72
C ALA A 317 10.82 14.50 15.19
N TRP A 318 12.01 14.38 14.61
CA TRP A 318 12.21 14.34 13.16
C TRP A 318 11.57 13.10 12.53
N LEU A 319 11.69 11.93 13.15
CA LEU A 319 11.06 10.71 12.68
C LEU A 319 9.54 10.83 12.66
N LEU A 320 8.93 11.40 13.70
CA LEU A 320 7.49 11.63 13.74
C LEU A 320 7.05 12.68 12.71
N ALA A 321 7.84 13.74 12.50
CA ALA A 321 7.60 14.71 11.43
C ALA A 321 7.66 14.04 10.03
N ALA A 322 8.57 13.08 9.83
CA ALA A 322 8.61 12.26 8.62
C ALA A 322 7.31 11.44 8.44
N GLY A 323 6.77 10.89 9.53
CA GLY A 323 5.46 10.21 9.55
C GLY A 323 4.31 11.15 9.19
N VAL A 324 4.31 12.37 9.72
CA VAL A 324 3.31 13.40 9.33
C VAL A 324 3.38 13.65 7.82
N GLY A 325 4.57 13.93 7.27
CA GLY A 325 4.75 14.17 5.84
C GLY A 325 4.30 12.98 4.96
N SER A 326 4.68 11.77 5.34
CA SER A 326 4.26 10.52 4.66
C SER A 326 2.74 10.35 4.66
N GLY A 327 2.09 10.53 5.80
CA GLY A 327 0.63 10.43 5.91
C GLY A 327 -0.11 11.44 5.03
N MET A 328 0.39 12.68 4.98
CA MET A 328 -0.17 13.73 4.12
C MET A 328 -0.16 13.31 2.64
N THR A 329 0.94 12.72 2.16
CA THR A 329 1.04 12.28 0.75
C THR A 329 0.10 11.12 0.45
N GLY A 330 -0.04 10.15 1.36
CA GLY A 330 -0.88 8.97 1.17
C GLY A 330 -2.36 9.28 0.94
N SER A 331 -2.88 10.34 1.57
CA SER A 331 -4.30 10.72 1.48
C SER A 331 -4.74 11.19 0.09
N GLY A 332 -3.83 11.77 -0.70
CA GLY A 332 -4.14 12.39 -1.98
C GLY A 332 -4.07 11.46 -3.19
N ILE A 333 -3.19 10.46 -3.17
CA ILE A 333 -2.81 9.66 -4.35
C ILE A 333 -4.00 9.15 -5.17
N TYR A 334 -4.93 8.46 -4.50
CA TYR A 334 -6.10 7.88 -5.19
C TYR A 334 -7.16 8.91 -5.56
N ALA A 335 -7.26 10.02 -4.82
CA ALA A 335 -8.14 11.13 -5.18
C ALA A 335 -7.71 11.79 -6.50
N PHE A 336 -6.39 11.96 -6.73
CA PHE A 336 -5.88 12.41 -8.03
C PHE A 336 -6.24 11.45 -9.16
N CYS A 337 -6.06 10.12 -8.94
CA CYS A 337 -6.44 9.11 -9.92
C CYS A 337 -7.92 9.23 -10.32
N GLN A 338 -8.80 9.34 -9.33
CA GLN A 338 -10.25 9.37 -9.53
C GLN A 338 -10.69 10.63 -10.27
N ILE A 339 -10.11 11.79 -9.92
CA ILE A 339 -10.43 13.08 -10.57
C ILE A 339 -9.93 13.09 -12.01
N LEU A 340 -8.66 12.75 -12.24
CA LEU A 340 -8.06 12.81 -13.56
C LEU A 340 -8.65 11.79 -14.53
N ALA A 341 -8.85 10.56 -14.07
CA ALA A 341 -9.35 9.49 -14.91
C ALA A 341 -10.86 9.55 -15.17
N GLY A 342 -11.62 10.09 -14.21
CA GLY A 342 -13.07 10.03 -14.22
C GLY A 342 -13.61 8.60 -14.09
N PRO A 343 -14.93 8.41 -13.94
CA PRO A 343 -15.52 7.10 -13.61
C PRO A 343 -15.26 6.03 -14.69
N LYS A 344 -15.11 6.40 -15.95
CA LYS A 344 -14.90 5.45 -17.06
C LYS A 344 -13.48 4.89 -17.15
N ALA A 345 -12.49 5.56 -16.58
CA ALA A 345 -11.08 5.20 -16.69
C ALA A 345 -10.41 4.94 -15.34
N ALA A 346 -11.06 5.30 -14.21
CA ALA A 346 -10.46 5.27 -12.87
C ALA A 346 -9.82 3.92 -12.52
N GLY A 347 -10.49 2.80 -12.80
CA GLY A 347 -9.95 1.47 -12.50
C GLY A 347 -8.67 1.16 -13.27
N ARG A 348 -8.67 1.39 -14.60
CA ARG A 348 -7.49 1.14 -15.45
C ARG A 348 -6.33 2.08 -15.10
N TRP A 349 -6.63 3.37 -14.93
CA TRP A 349 -5.64 4.38 -14.54
C TRP A 349 -4.98 4.00 -13.20
N THR A 350 -5.80 3.76 -12.17
CA THR A 350 -5.32 3.40 -10.83
C THR A 350 -4.48 2.12 -10.86
N GLY A 351 -4.94 1.09 -11.56
CA GLY A 351 -4.21 -0.18 -11.66
C GLY A 351 -2.82 0.00 -12.26
N PHE A 352 -2.70 0.72 -13.38
CA PHE A 352 -1.39 0.95 -14.02
C PHE A 352 -0.50 1.90 -13.22
N GLN A 353 -1.07 2.98 -12.67
CA GLN A 353 -0.34 3.90 -11.81
C GLN A 353 0.19 3.19 -10.57
N ASN A 354 -0.62 2.34 -9.93
CA ASN A 354 -0.20 1.56 -8.76
C ASN A 354 0.86 0.52 -9.14
N GLY A 355 0.70 -0.17 -10.28
CA GLY A 355 1.71 -1.10 -10.79
C GLY A 355 3.07 -0.41 -10.99
N PHE A 356 3.08 0.75 -11.64
CA PHE A 356 4.30 1.55 -11.81
C PHE A 356 4.89 2.01 -10.47
N ALA A 357 4.05 2.49 -9.56
CA ALA A 357 4.50 2.96 -8.24
C ALA A 357 5.11 1.85 -7.38
N ASN A 358 4.66 0.59 -7.55
CA ASN A 358 5.23 -0.56 -6.85
C ASN A 358 6.63 -0.95 -7.33
N LEU A 359 7.15 -0.41 -8.46
CA LEU A 359 8.57 -0.48 -8.79
C LEU A 359 9.46 0.10 -7.68
N ALA A 360 8.95 1.08 -6.93
CA ALA A 360 9.63 1.60 -5.76
C ALA A 360 9.92 0.51 -4.71
N GLY A 361 9.03 -0.48 -4.56
CA GLY A 361 9.25 -1.62 -3.67
C GLY A 361 10.37 -2.56 -4.13
N VAL A 362 10.65 -2.57 -5.44
CA VAL A 362 11.82 -3.28 -5.98
C VAL A 362 13.10 -2.48 -5.75
N VAL A 363 13.07 -1.19 -6.06
CA VAL A 363 14.27 -0.34 -6.08
C VAL A 363 14.68 0.13 -4.69
N ALA A 364 13.76 0.65 -3.90
CA ALA A 364 14.08 1.35 -2.66
C ALA A 364 14.76 0.45 -1.61
N PRO A 365 14.26 -0.77 -1.31
CA PRO A 365 14.91 -1.62 -0.33
C PRO A 365 16.29 -2.12 -0.80
N ALA A 366 16.39 -2.50 -2.08
CA ALA A 366 17.64 -3.01 -2.65
C ALA A 366 18.72 -1.91 -2.70
N LEU A 367 18.36 -0.71 -3.18
CA LEU A 367 19.30 0.42 -3.24
C LEU A 367 19.73 0.86 -1.84
N THR A 368 18.79 0.94 -0.87
CA THR A 368 19.15 1.24 0.53
C THR A 368 20.12 0.22 1.09
N GLY A 369 19.87 -1.09 0.87
CA GLY A 369 20.76 -2.15 1.32
C GLY A 369 22.15 -2.07 0.68
N LEU A 370 22.24 -1.77 -0.63
CA LEU A 370 23.50 -1.56 -1.33
C LEU A 370 24.30 -0.38 -0.75
N VAL A 371 23.63 0.75 -0.54
CA VAL A 371 24.23 1.97 0.01
C VAL A 371 24.75 1.73 1.42
N VAL A 372 23.93 1.17 2.30
CA VAL A 372 24.31 0.87 3.68
C VAL A 372 25.44 -0.16 3.73
N ASN A 373 25.42 -1.16 2.85
CA ASN A 373 26.49 -2.17 2.78
C ASN A 373 27.85 -1.57 2.36
N ARG A 374 27.83 -0.57 1.48
CA ARG A 374 29.09 0.08 0.99
C ARG A 374 29.59 1.17 1.90
N ILE A 375 28.70 1.94 2.51
CA ILE A 375 29.03 3.17 3.26
C ILE A 375 29.08 2.90 4.77
N GLY A 376 28.38 1.87 5.25
CA GLY A 376 28.34 1.49 6.66
C GLY A 376 27.36 2.27 7.52
N ASN A 377 26.60 3.24 6.96
CA ASN A 377 25.60 4.02 7.68
C ASN A 377 24.40 4.37 6.79
N PHE A 378 23.33 4.91 7.42
CA PHE A 378 22.08 5.25 6.73
C PHE A 378 22.03 6.67 6.13
N GLN A 379 23.01 7.53 6.39
CA GLN A 379 22.93 8.95 6.03
C GLN A 379 22.67 9.17 4.54
N VAL A 380 23.44 8.49 3.68
CA VAL A 380 23.26 8.61 2.22
C VAL A 380 21.93 7.99 1.75
N ALA A 381 21.53 6.86 2.34
CA ALA A 381 20.24 6.24 2.00
C ALA A 381 19.04 7.15 2.37
N LEU A 382 19.07 7.79 3.53
CA LEU A 382 18.08 8.78 3.94
C LEU A 382 18.12 10.04 3.06
N ALA A 383 19.31 10.52 2.67
CA ALA A 383 19.48 11.66 1.76
C ALA A 383 18.87 11.36 0.37
N ILE A 384 19.12 10.17 -0.18
CA ILE A 384 18.49 9.71 -1.43
C ILE A 384 16.97 9.70 -1.28
N THR A 385 16.46 9.15 -0.18
CA THR A 385 15.02 9.09 0.08
C THR A 385 14.41 10.48 0.20
N ALA A 386 15.10 11.43 0.85
CA ALA A 386 14.68 12.83 0.92
C ALA A 386 14.65 13.48 -0.47
N ALA A 387 15.68 13.27 -1.28
CA ALA A 387 15.74 13.80 -2.64
C ALA A 387 14.62 13.22 -3.54
N VAL A 388 14.35 11.92 -3.45
CA VAL A 388 13.24 11.27 -4.16
C VAL A 388 11.90 11.85 -3.69
N SER A 389 11.72 12.08 -2.39
CA SER A 389 10.51 12.71 -1.87
C SER A 389 10.33 14.12 -2.44
N MET A 390 11.38 14.94 -2.51
CA MET A 390 11.31 16.26 -3.18
C MET A 390 10.95 16.15 -4.66
N GLY A 391 11.47 15.15 -5.37
CA GLY A 391 11.05 14.82 -6.74
C GLY A 391 9.54 14.53 -6.83
N GLY A 392 8.98 13.89 -5.80
CA GLY A 392 7.53 13.68 -5.67
C GLY A 392 6.75 15.00 -5.55
N ALA A 393 7.19 15.91 -4.68
CA ALA A 393 6.58 17.24 -4.58
C ALA A 393 6.55 17.95 -5.93
N PHE A 394 7.69 17.94 -6.65
CA PHE A 394 7.78 18.51 -7.99
C PHE A 394 6.82 17.86 -8.99
N ALA A 395 6.75 16.52 -8.99
CA ALA A 395 5.88 15.78 -9.90
C ALA A 395 4.38 16.12 -9.69
N TRP A 396 3.92 16.14 -8.43
CA TRP A 396 2.54 16.47 -8.12
C TRP A 396 2.16 17.92 -8.46
N VAL A 397 3.08 18.87 -8.26
CA VAL A 397 2.81 20.29 -8.49
C VAL A 397 2.90 20.67 -9.97
N PHE A 398 3.97 20.24 -10.65
CA PHE A 398 4.32 20.76 -11.97
C PHE A 398 4.08 19.77 -13.12
N ALA A 399 4.19 18.46 -12.92
CA ALA A 399 3.99 17.50 -13.99
C ALA A 399 2.51 17.22 -14.27
N ILE A 400 1.65 17.36 -13.26
CA ILE A 400 0.20 17.23 -13.38
C ILE A 400 -0.38 18.65 -13.56
N GLY A 401 -1.07 18.90 -14.66
CA GLY A 401 -1.80 20.14 -14.89
C GLY A 401 -2.91 20.41 -13.85
N PRO A 402 -3.92 21.24 -14.16
CA PRO A 402 -5.11 21.37 -13.32
C PRO A 402 -5.72 20.01 -12.99
N LEU A 403 -6.29 19.86 -11.79
CA LEU A 403 -6.99 18.64 -11.38
C LEU A 403 -8.41 18.64 -11.96
N GLU A 404 -8.48 18.35 -13.24
CA GLU A 404 -9.70 18.25 -14.01
C GLU A 404 -9.73 16.89 -14.72
N GLN A 405 -10.93 16.39 -14.97
CA GLN A 405 -11.08 15.12 -15.67
C GLN A 405 -10.50 15.23 -17.07
N VAL A 406 -9.64 14.27 -17.44
CA VAL A 406 -9.11 14.17 -18.81
C VAL A 406 -10.26 13.93 -19.79
N THR A 407 -10.31 14.75 -20.85
CA THR A 407 -11.24 14.52 -21.96
C THR A 407 -10.77 13.34 -22.79
N TRP A 408 -11.50 12.25 -22.72
CA TRP A 408 -11.19 11.04 -23.48
C TRP A 408 -11.68 11.19 -24.92
N ALA A 409 -10.77 11.31 -25.87
CA ALA A 409 -11.09 11.28 -27.30
C ALA A 409 -11.54 9.86 -27.69
N ASN A 410 -12.77 9.52 -27.37
CA ASN A 410 -13.46 8.32 -27.83
C ASN A 410 -14.78 8.72 -28.45
N ASN A 411 -14.70 9.34 -29.62
CA ASN A 411 -15.81 9.31 -30.59
C ASN A 411 -15.24 8.86 -31.93
N PRO A 412 -15.39 7.61 -32.36
CA PRO A 412 -15.01 7.17 -33.70
C PRO A 412 -15.81 7.89 -34.81
N ARG A 413 -16.76 8.72 -34.47
CA ARG A 413 -17.68 9.41 -35.41
C ARG A 413 -17.66 10.95 -35.35
N GLY A 414 -16.69 11.58 -34.71
CA GLY A 414 -16.42 13.02 -34.90
C GLY A 414 -17.58 14.01 -34.67
N LEU A 415 -18.61 13.66 -33.92
CA LEU A 415 -19.72 14.57 -33.63
C LEU A 415 -19.42 15.40 -32.38
N PRO A 416 -19.55 16.74 -32.42
CA PRO A 416 -19.37 17.58 -31.25
C PRO A 416 -20.45 17.24 -30.19
N VAL A 417 -20.01 17.03 -28.97
CA VAL A 417 -20.92 16.91 -27.82
C VAL A 417 -21.40 18.33 -27.49
N THR A 418 -22.62 18.65 -27.85
CA THR A 418 -23.33 19.83 -27.36
C THR A 418 -23.54 19.67 -25.86
N VAL A 419 -22.88 20.52 -25.06
CA VAL A 419 -23.15 20.65 -23.63
C VAL A 419 -24.47 21.42 -23.52
N GLU A 420 -25.55 20.72 -23.21
CA GLU A 420 -26.79 21.37 -22.74
C GLU A 420 -26.50 21.90 -21.33
N HIS A 421 -26.37 23.22 -21.26
CA HIS A 421 -26.53 23.97 -20.01
C HIS A 421 -28.02 23.99 -19.69
N SER A 422 -28.49 23.12 -18.78
CA SER A 422 -29.76 23.28 -18.12
C SER A 422 -29.64 24.42 -17.12
N ALA A 423 -30.41 25.46 -17.36
CA ALA A 423 -30.60 26.62 -16.51
C ALA A 423 -31.29 26.27 -15.18
#